data_3e5b245ed7063efc3d0b3a47c3d24874
#
_entry.id   3e5b245ed7063efc3d0b3a47c3d24874
#
_cell.length_a   1.000
_cell.length_b   1.000
_cell.length_c   1.000
_cell.angle_alpha   90.00
_cell.angle_beta   90.00
_cell.angle_gamma   90.00
#
_symmetry.space_group_name_H-M   'P 1'
#
loop_
_entity.id
_entity.type
_entity.pdbx_description
1 polymer ?
#
loop_
_entity_poly.entity_id
_entity_poly.type
_entity_poly.pdbx_seq_one_letter_code
_entity_poly.pdbx_strand_id
1 'polypeptide(L)'
;MKTESKILATFLAAAVWADGEYNEFEQELVGEIGEELGIKSLKADLEAAIALVENLSEDDLDVALKDAAKKVNASEKEGILVLCLQMLCADAFLSQDEIENFFAFADILGVDEDAAENILDEYVNEEEDLIIEE
;
A
#
# COMPACT_ATOMS: atom_id res chain seq x y z
N MET A 1 -6.57 -12.99 -6.11
CA MET A 1 -7.03 -11.59 -6.27
C MET A 1 -7.34 -11.32 -7.74
N LYS A 2 -8.46 -10.67 -8.00
CA LYS A 2 -8.89 -10.38 -9.38
C LYS A 2 -8.23 -9.12 -9.96
N THR A 3 -7.81 -8.20 -9.10
CA THR A 3 -7.09 -7.00 -9.52
C THR A 3 -5.76 -7.40 -10.13
N GLU A 4 -5.41 -6.80 -11.27
CA GLU A 4 -4.15 -7.09 -11.95
C GLU A 4 -2.94 -6.74 -11.10
N SER A 5 -1.89 -7.55 -11.21
CA SER A 5 -0.64 -7.35 -10.48
C SER A 5 -0.07 -5.94 -10.65
N LYS A 6 -0.11 -5.38 -11.85
CA LYS A 6 0.42 -4.04 -12.13
C LYS A 6 -0.36 -2.95 -11.41
N ILE A 7 -1.67 -3.13 -11.26
CA ILE A 7 -2.53 -2.18 -10.54
C ILE A 7 -2.22 -2.24 -9.05
N LEU A 8 -2.15 -3.45 -8.48
CA LEU A 8 -1.75 -3.64 -7.09
C LEU A 8 -0.36 -3.06 -6.85
N ALA A 9 0.58 -3.33 -7.75
CA ALA A 9 1.95 -2.84 -7.63
C ALA A 9 2.01 -1.31 -7.61
N THR A 10 1.13 -0.61 -8.34
CA THR A 10 1.08 0.85 -8.34
C THR A 10 0.77 1.38 -6.94
N PHE A 11 -0.20 0.77 -6.24
CA PHE A 11 -0.53 1.18 -4.87
C PHE A 11 0.59 0.87 -3.89
N LEU A 12 1.21 -0.32 -4.02
CA LEU A 12 2.33 -0.69 -3.14
C LEU A 12 3.55 0.20 -3.39
N ALA A 13 3.79 0.59 -4.64
CA ALA A 13 4.87 1.52 -4.98
C ALA A 13 4.66 2.89 -4.36
N ALA A 14 3.41 3.36 -4.32
CA ALA A 14 3.07 4.62 -3.67
C ALA A 14 3.33 4.55 -2.16
N ALA A 15 3.07 3.41 -1.53
CA ALA A 15 3.38 3.20 -0.11
C ALA A 15 4.90 3.22 0.13
N VAL A 16 5.67 2.59 -0.75
CA VAL A 16 7.14 2.63 -0.69
C VAL A 16 7.64 4.06 -0.85
N TRP A 17 7.07 4.81 -1.82
CA TRP A 17 7.43 6.20 -2.05
C TRP A 17 7.19 7.06 -0.80
N ALA A 18 6.05 6.82 -0.12
CA ALA A 18 5.70 7.54 1.10
C ALA A 18 6.69 7.27 2.24
N ASP A 19 7.24 6.05 2.30
CA ASP A 19 8.25 5.65 3.28
C ASP A 19 9.65 6.19 2.94
N GLY A 20 9.89 6.52 1.68
CA GLY A 20 11.13 7.10 1.21
C GLY A 20 12.20 6.13 0.75
N GLU A 21 12.04 4.83 0.99
CA GLU A 21 12.99 3.83 0.53
C GLU A 21 12.34 2.45 0.38
N TYR A 22 12.94 1.62 -0.48
CA TYR A 22 12.53 0.23 -0.68
C TYR A 22 13.56 -0.65 0.02
N ASN A 23 13.36 -0.89 1.31
CA ASN A 23 14.33 -1.61 2.15
C ASN A 23 14.09 -3.14 2.15
N GLU A 24 14.96 -3.86 2.86
CA GLU A 24 14.88 -5.33 2.96
C GLU A 24 13.56 -5.84 3.52
N PHE A 25 12.98 -5.14 4.51
CA PHE A 25 11.71 -5.53 5.11
C PHE A 25 10.59 -5.49 4.08
N GLU A 26 10.56 -4.45 3.25
CA GLU A 26 9.56 -4.30 2.20
C GLU A 26 9.77 -5.34 1.09
N GLN A 27 11.01 -5.63 0.75
CA GLN A 27 11.33 -6.66 -0.25
C GLN A 27 10.87 -8.05 0.18
N GLU A 28 11.08 -8.40 1.44
CA GLU A 28 10.60 -9.67 1.99
C GLU A 28 9.08 -9.71 2.01
N LEU A 29 8.46 -8.62 2.46
CA LEU A 29 7.02 -8.52 2.58
C LEU A 29 6.31 -8.68 1.23
N VAL A 30 6.81 -8.02 0.18
CA VAL A 30 6.21 -8.14 -1.15
C VAL A 30 6.31 -9.58 -1.68
N GLY A 31 7.40 -10.26 -1.37
CA GLY A 31 7.56 -11.68 -1.70
C GLY A 31 6.50 -12.53 -1.02
N GLU A 32 6.25 -12.30 0.25
CA GLU A 32 5.22 -13.01 1.02
C GLU A 32 3.82 -12.71 0.49
N ILE A 33 3.53 -11.45 0.20
CA ILE A 33 2.23 -11.05 -0.36
C ILE A 33 2.00 -11.74 -1.70
N GLY A 34 3.02 -11.76 -2.56
CA GLY A 34 2.94 -12.44 -3.86
C GLY A 34 2.64 -13.91 -3.71
N GLU A 35 3.28 -14.59 -2.76
CA GLU A 35 3.02 -16.00 -2.48
C GLU A 35 1.59 -16.24 -1.98
N GLU A 36 1.14 -15.44 -1.03
CA GLU A 36 -0.21 -15.57 -0.47
C GLU A 36 -1.29 -15.37 -1.51
N LEU A 37 -1.10 -14.41 -2.40
CA LEU A 37 -2.08 -14.07 -3.43
C LEU A 37 -1.92 -14.90 -4.71
N GLY A 38 -0.84 -15.67 -4.81
CA GLY A 38 -0.55 -16.46 -6.01
C GLY A 38 -0.12 -15.60 -7.20
N ILE A 39 0.47 -14.43 -6.93
CA ILE A 39 0.91 -13.49 -7.97
C ILE A 39 2.43 -13.54 -8.07
N LYS A 40 2.92 -14.37 -8.99
CA LYS A 40 4.37 -14.61 -9.15
C LYS A 40 5.15 -13.38 -9.63
N SER A 41 4.50 -12.51 -10.39
CA SER A 41 5.14 -11.33 -10.97
C SER A 41 5.10 -10.10 -10.08
N LEU A 42 4.48 -10.19 -8.89
CA LEU A 42 4.24 -9.01 -8.05
C LEU A 42 5.52 -8.24 -7.72
N LYS A 43 6.56 -8.93 -7.32
CA LYS A 43 7.83 -8.27 -6.96
C LYS A 43 8.44 -7.52 -8.15
N ALA A 44 8.46 -8.16 -9.33
CA ALA A 44 8.98 -7.53 -10.54
C ALA A 44 8.12 -6.34 -10.97
N ASP A 45 6.80 -6.49 -10.88
CA ASP A 45 5.86 -5.41 -11.20
C ASP A 45 6.00 -4.25 -10.20
N LEU A 46 6.24 -4.55 -8.94
CA LEU A 46 6.46 -3.52 -7.92
C LEU A 46 7.76 -2.74 -8.21
N GLU A 47 8.84 -3.43 -8.52
CA GLU A 47 10.12 -2.77 -8.83
C GLU A 47 9.99 -1.86 -10.03
N ALA A 48 9.26 -2.29 -11.07
CA ALA A 48 8.98 -1.46 -12.24
C ALA A 48 8.12 -0.25 -11.87
N ALA A 49 7.10 -0.45 -11.03
CA ALA A 49 6.23 0.64 -10.58
C ALA A 49 6.99 1.66 -9.74
N ILE A 50 7.89 1.22 -8.86
CA ILE A 50 8.74 2.11 -8.05
C ILE A 50 9.57 3.00 -8.97
N ALA A 51 10.18 2.43 -10.02
CA ALA A 51 10.98 3.19 -10.97
C ALA A 51 10.16 4.28 -11.68
N LEU A 52 8.88 3.99 -11.97
CA LEU A 52 7.98 4.97 -12.58
C LEU A 52 7.59 6.06 -11.58
N VAL A 53 7.23 5.67 -10.36
CA VAL A 53 6.75 6.58 -9.31
C VAL A 53 7.84 7.57 -8.90
N GLU A 54 9.10 7.15 -8.85
CA GLU A 54 10.23 8.02 -8.50
C GLU A 54 10.34 9.26 -9.41
N ASN A 55 9.86 9.16 -10.62
CA ASN A 55 9.93 10.23 -11.60
C ASN A 55 8.67 11.10 -11.67
N LEU A 56 7.65 10.79 -10.86
CA LEU A 56 6.40 11.52 -10.84
C LEU A 56 6.38 12.59 -9.76
N SER A 57 5.71 13.71 -10.05
CA SER A 57 5.40 14.69 -9.02
C SER A 57 4.27 14.14 -8.14
N GLU A 58 4.02 14.76 -6.99
CA GLU A 58 2.90 14.37 -6.13
C GLU A 58 1.57 14.41 -6.87
N ASP A 59 1.36 15.46 -7.68
CA ASP A 59 0.11 15.62 -8.45
C ASP A 59 -0.05 14.52 -9.50
N ASP A 60 1.02 14.17 -10.19
CA ASP A 60 1.01 13.11 -11.19
C ASP A 60 0.80 11.74 -10.55
N LEU A 61 1.39 11.52 -9.39
CA LEU A 61 1.20 10.29 -8.63
C LEU A 61 -0.27 10.15 -8.20
N ASP A 62 -0.87 11.24 -7.73
CA ASP A 62 -2.26 11.25 -7.33
C ASP A 62 -3.18 10.86 -8.50
N VAL A 63 -2.93 11.42 -9.68
CA VAL A 63 -3.67 11.07 -10.90
C VAL A 63 -3.50 9.60 -11.24
N ALA A 64 -2.26 9.09 -11.17
CA ALA A 64 -1.97 7.68 -11.46
C ALA A 64 -2.70 6.75 -10.50
N LEU A 65 -2.75 7.08 -9.20
CA LEU A 65 -3.46 6.29 -8.21
C LEU A 65 -4.97 6.32 -8.43
N LYS A 66 -5.52 7.47 -8.76
CA LYS A 66 -6.96 7.60 -9.05
C LYS A 66 -7.34 6.77 -10.28
N ASP A 67 -6.51 6.79 -11.30
CA ASP A 67 -6.73 5.97 -12.49
C ASP A 67 -6.64 4.48 -12.18
N ALA A 68 -5.66 4.10 -11.37
CA ALA A 68 -5.50 2.70 -10.93
C ALA A 68 -6.71 2.25 -10.10
N ALA A 69 -7.21 3.13 -9.23
CA ALA A 69 -8.36 2.83 -8.38
C ALA A 69 -9.61 2.46 -9.19
N LYS A 70 -9.79 3.07 -10.36
CA LYS A 70 -10.92 2.76 -11.25
C LYS A 70 -10.86 1.33 -11.78
N LYS A 71 -9.68 0.73 -11.80
CA LYS A 71 -9.44 -0.63 -12.29
C LYS A 71 -9.45 -1.67 -11.18
N VAL A 72 -9.60 -1.24 -9.94
CA VAL A 72 -9.66 -2.14 -8.79
C VAL A 72 -11.06 -2.74 -8.69
N ASN A 73 -11.12 -4.05 -8.49
CA ASN A 73 -12.39 -4.74 -8.23
C ASN A 73 -12.96 -4.21 -6.90
N ALA A 74 -14.25 -3.84 -6.90
CA ALA A 74 -14.88 -3.25 -5.73
C ALA A 74 -14.77 -4.11 -4.46
N SER A 75 -14.77 -5.43 -4.62
CA SER A 75 -14.66 -6.37 -3.49
C SER A 75 -13.24 -6.43 -2.90
N GLU A 76 -12.26 -5.83 -3.57
CA GLU A 76 -10.85 -5.91 -3.19
C GLU A 76 -10.26 -4.59 -2.68
N LYS A 77 -11.05 -3.52 -2.68
CA LYS A 77 -10.57 -2.20 -2.26
C LYS A 77 -10.02 -2.17 -0.83
N GLU A 78 -10.74 -2.73 0.11
CA GLU A 78 -10.30 -2.80 1.50
C GLU A 78 -9.07 -3.70 1.64
N GLY A 79 -9.03 -4.81 0.90
CA GLY A 79 -7.88 -5.71 0.89
C GLY A 79 -6.61 -5.03 0.41
N ILE A 80 -6.71 -4.23 -0.66
CA ILE A 80 -5.58 -3.47 -1.17
C ILE A 80 -5.12 -2.42 -0.15
N LEU A 81 -6.08 -1.78 0.53
CA LEU A 81 -5.74 -0.82 1.57
C LEU A 81 -4.96 -1.48 2.71
N VAL A 82 -5.36 -2.69 3.12
CA VAL A 82 -4.63 -3.47 4.13
C VAL A 82 -3.20 -3.76 3.66
N LEU A 83 -3.02 -4.13 2.40
CA LEU A 83 -1.69 -4.40 1.85
C LEU A 83 -0.82 -3.14 1.85
N CYS A 84 -1.40 -1.97 1.53
CA CYS A 84 -0.69 -0.70 1.63
C CYS A 84 -0.25 -0.43 3.07
N LEU A 85 -1.13 -0.69 4.04
CA LEU A 85 -0.80 -0.51 5.46
C LEU A 85 0.34 -1.44 5.87
N GLN A 86 0.32 -2.69 5.43
CA GLN A 86 1.41 -3.63 5.70
C GLN A 86 2.75 -3.10 5.16
N MET A 87 2.74 -2.53 3.95
CA MET A 87 3.96 -1.95 3.38
C MET A 87 4.45 -0.75 4.19
N LEU A 88 3.54 0.10 4.65
CA LEU A 88 3.89 1.25 5.48
C LEU A 88 4.48 0.82 6.83
N CYS A 89 4.04 -0.32 7.35
CA CYS A 89 4.48 -0.85 8.65
C CYS A 89 5.57 -1.92 8.53
N ALA A 90 6.19 -2.09 7.37
CA ALA A 90 7.14 -3.18 7.12
C ALA A 90 8.34 -3.18 8.08
N ASP A 91 8.76 -2.02 8.55
CA ASP A 91 9.87 -1.85 9.50
C ASP A 91 9.41 -1.84 10.96
N ALA A 92 8.15 -2.22 11.23
CA ALA A 92 7.53 -2.22 12.55
C ALA A 92 7.40 -0.83 13.18
N PHE A 93 7.43 0.23 12.37
CA PHE A 93 7.25 1.62 12.81
C PHE A 93 6.24 2.32 11.91
N LEU A 94 5.30 3.04 12.50
CA LEU A 94 4.28 3.78 11.75
C LEU A 94 4.32 5.25 12.16
N SER A 95 4.80 6.10 11.26
CA SER A 95 4.89 7.55 11.50
C SER A 95 3.53 8.23 11.30
N GLN A 96 3.41 9.47 11.79
CA GLN A 96 2.21 10.27 11.57
C GLN A 96 2.00 10.56 10.08
N ASP A 97 3.08 10.81 9.35
CA ASP A 97 3.01 11.04 7.91
C ASP A 97 2.50 9.80 7.18
N GLU A 98 2.94 8.62 7.61
CA GLU A 98 2.47 7.36 7.03
C GLU A 98 0.99 7.11 7.32
N ILE A 99 0.52 7.49 8.51
CA ILE A 99 -0.90 7.42 8.87
C ILE A 99 -1.72 8.32 7.94
N GLU A 100 -1.25 9.54 7.69
CA GLU A 100 -1.90 10.46 6.77
C GLU A 100 -1.96 9.87 5.36
N ASN A 101 -0.86 9.25 4.90
CA ASN A 101 -0.82 8.59 3.61
C ASN A 101 -1.79 7.41 3.54
N PHE A 102 -1.92 6.66 4.61
CA PHE A 102 -2.89 5.56 4.69
C PHE A 102 -4.32 6.07 4.44
N PHE A 103 -4.71 7.14 5.10
CA PHE A 103 -6.04 7.73 4.90
C PHE A 103 -6.21 8.32 3.50
N ALA A 104 -5.13 8.86 2.91
CA ALA A 104 -5.17 9.33 1.53
C ALA A 104 -5.41 8.17 0.55
N PHE A 105 -4.76 7.03 0.77
CA PHE A 105 -4.99 5.83 -0.04
C PHE A 105 -6.43 5.34 0.11
N ALA A 106 -6.97 5.37 1.33
CA ALA A 106 -8.37 4.99 1.57
C ALA A 106 -9.33 5.87 0.78
N ASP A 107 -9.10 7.17 0.78
CA ASP A 107 -9.90 8.13 0.03
C ASP A 107 -9.85 7.85 -1.47
N ILE A 108 -8.65 7.64 -2.00
CA ILE A 108 -8.45 7.33 -3.43
C ILE A 108 -9.16 6.02 -3.81
N LEU A 109 -9.10 5.01 -2.95
CA LEU A 109 -9.76 3.73 -3.18
C LEU A 109 -11.28 3.78 -2.98
N GLY A 110 -11.77 4.84 -2.35
CA GLY A 110 -13.20 4.96 -2.05
C GLY A 110 -13.62 4.18 -0.82
N VAL A 111 -12.69 3.95 0.12
CA VAL A 111 -12.98 3.31 1.41
C VAL A 111 -13.37 4.40 2.40
N ASP A 112 -14.52 4.26 3.06
CA ASP A 112 -14.99 5.22 4.05
C ASP A 112 -13.97 5.44 5.16
N GLU A 113 -13.92 6.66 5.68
CA GLU A 113 -13.03 7.01 6.79
C GLU A 113 -13.24 6.10 8.00
N ASP A 114 -14.50 5.82 8.35
CA ASP A 114 -14.83 4.91 9.47
C ASP A 114 -14.30 3.50 9.24
N ALA A 115 -14.46 2.99 8.01
CA ALA A 115 -13.94 1.67 7.65
C ALA A 115 -12.41 1.65 7.68
N ALA A 116 -11.77 2.73 7.21
CA ALA A 116 -10.31 2.85 7.24
C ALA A 116 -9.78 2.91 8.67
N GLU A 117 -10.45 3.66 9.55
CA GLU A 117 -10.09 3.72 10.97
C GLU A 117 -10.18 2.34 11.62
N ASN A 118 -11.24 1.58 11.33
CA ASN A 118 -11.40 0.23 11.85
C ASN A 118 -10.27 -0.70 11.37
N ILE A 119 -9.89 -0.59 10.11
CA ILE A 119 -8.79 -1.38 9.53
C ILE A 119 -7.49 -1.05 10.27
N LEU A 120 -7.20 0.23 10.46
CA LEU A 120 -6.00 0.67 11.16
C LEU A 120 -6.00 0.19 12.60
N ASP A 121 -7.09 0.35 13.32
CA ASP A 121 -7.21 -0.06 14.72
C ASP A 121 -7.02 -1.56 14.88
N GLU A 122 -7.64 -2.37 14.03
CA GLU A 122 -7.47 -3.82 14.07
C GLU A 122 -6.03 -4.23 13.80
N TYR A 123 -5.40 -3.60 12.80
CA TYR A 123 -4.01 -3.89 12.46
C TYR A 123 -3.07 -3.58 13.63
N VAL A 124 -3.23 -2.41 14.24
CA VAL A 124 -2.41 -1.98 15.37
C VAL A 124 -2.61 -2.92 16.57
N ASN A 125 -3.84 -3.34 16.83
CA ASN A 125 -4.14 -4.24 17.94
C ASN A 125 -3.57 -5.66 17.73
N GLU A 126 -3.45 -6.11 16.49
CA GLU A 126 -2.93 -7.44 16.17
C GLU A 126 -1.39 -7.47 16.11
N GLU A 127 -0.76 -6.33 15.83
CA GLU A 127 0.69 -6.23 15.69
C GLU A 127 1.33 -5.69 16.98
N GLU A 128 1.68 -6.61 17.88
CA GLU A 128 2.25 -6.28 19.20
C GLU A 128 3.58 -5.51 19.13
N ASP A 129 4.37 -5.78 18.10
CA ASP A 129 5.70 -5.19 17.95
C ASP A 129 5.69 -3.84 17.21
N LEU A 130 4.53 -3.42 16.73
CA LEU A 130 4.40 -2.17 15.98
C LEU A 130 4.53 -0.95 16.89
N ILE A 131 5.41 -0.05 16.52
CA ILE A 131 5.62 1.22 17.24
C ILE A 131 4.96 2.33 16.44
N ILE A 132 4.07 3.08 17.08
CA ILE A 132 3.38 4.21 16.47
C ILE A 132 3.99 5.52 16.98
N GLU A 133 4.31 6.40 16.06
CA GLU A 133 4.81 7.73 16.39
C GLU A 133 3.71 8.54 17.06
N GLU A 134 4.01 9.14 18.19
CA GLU A 134 3.08 10.00 18.94
C GLU A 134 3.24 11.47 18.61
#